data_1e553fc375b70db07224d6c42aceda2f
#
_entry.id   1e553fc375b70db07224d6c42aceda2f
#
_cell.length_a   1.000
_cell.length_b   1.000
_cell.length_c   1.000
_cell.angle_alpha   90.00
_cell.angle_beta   90.00
_cell.angle_gamma   90.00
#
_symmetry.space_group_name_H-M   'P 1'
#
loop_
_entity.id
_entity.type
_entity.pdbx_description
1 polymer ?
#
loop_
_entity_poly.entity_id
_entity_poly.type
_entity_poly.pdbx_seq_one_letter_code
_entity_poly.pdbx_strand_id
1 'polypeptide(L)'
;PESIGVQTKRFTELPRNLKNNLKYNKVLKSLLEGCRSLEKSGCKFIVIPCNTAHYWYEDLKKKIRIPIINMPKEVFLHTKKIYKKNSKIGLLATEGTLKTKIYEKLFKKNYTLITL
;
A
#
# COMPACT_ATOMS: atom_id res chain seq x y z
N PRO A 1 -27.36 -9.31 2.38
CA PRO A 1 -25.97 -9.42 1.98
C PRO A 1 -25.24 -8.10 2.15
N GLU A 2 -24.00 -8.17 2.59
CA GLU A 2 -23.18 -6.97 2.69
C GLU A 2 -22.78 -6.51 1.29
N SER A 3 -22.92 -5.22 1.03
CA SER A 3 -22.50 -4.66 -0.25
C SER A 3 -20.96 -4.52 -0.30
N ILE A 4 -20.39 -4.85 -1.44
CA ILE A 4 -18.97 -4.63 -1.70
C ILE A 4 -18.84 -3.35 -2.49
N GLY A 5 -18.18 -2.34 -1.90
CA GLY A 5 -17.92 -1.09 -2.58
C GLY A 5 -16.61 -1.18 -3.37
N VAL A 6 -16.62 -0.70 -4.59
CA VAL A 6 -15.44 -0.68 -5.45
C VAL A 6 -15.18 0.73 -5.95
N GLN A 7 -13.95 1.20 -5.77
CA GLN A 7 -13.46 2.47 -6.31
C GLN A 7 -12.27 2.20 -7.22
N THR A 8 -12.32 2.73 -8.44
CA THR A 8 -11.22 2.57 -9.39
C THR A 8 -10.44 3.88 -9.51
N LYS A 9 -9.16 3.83 -9.19
CA LYS A 9 -8.23 4.95 -9.29
C LYS A 9 -6.98 4.52 -10.02
N ARG A 10 -6.43 5.39 -10.87
CA ARG A 10 -5.18 5.13 -11.58
C ARG A 10 -4.08 6.06 -11.08
N PHE A 11 -2.93 5.46 -10.77
CA PHE A 11 -1.74 6.19 -10.34
C PHE A 11 -0.61 5.83 -11.32
N THR A 12 -0.26 6.76 -12.17
CA THR A 12 0.68 6.49 -13.26
C THR A 12 2.13 6.66 -12.83
N GLU A 13 2.42 7.65 -12.00
CA GLU A 13 3.79 7.92 -11.58
C GLU A 13 3.84 8.54 -10.19
N LEU A 14 4.93 8.21 -9.45
CA LEU A 14 5.29 8.92 -8.24
C LEU A 14 6.26 10.05 -8.57
N PRO A 15 6.08 11.24 -8.00
CA PRO A 15 7.04 12.33 -8.19
C PRO A 15 8.38 12.03 -7.52
N ARG A 16 9.46 12.66 -8.01
CA ARG A 16 10.80 12.50 -7.43
C ARG A 16 10.86 12.92 -5.96
N ASN A 17 10.22 14.03 -5.64
CA ASN A 17 10.11 14.54 -4.28
C ASN A 17 8.73 14.20 -3.75
N LEU A 18 8.65 13.14 -2.96
CA LEU A 18 7.36 12.57 -2.54
C LEU A 18 6.63 13.43 -1.50
N LYS A 19 7.33 14.13 -0.61
CA LYS A 19 6.69 14.77 0.54
C LYS A 19 6.12 16.18 0.28
N ASN A 20 6.73 16.95 -0.61
CA ASN A 20 6.35 18.35 -0.85
C ASN A 20 5.83 18.61 -2.26
N ASN A 21 5.32 17.58 -2.94
CA ASN A 21 4.89 17.68 -4.31
C ASN A 21 3.36 17.76 -4.39
N LEU A 22 2.86 18.65 -5.26
CA LEU A 22 1.41 18.79 -5.49
C LEU A 22 0.78 17.47 -5.96
N LYS A 23 1.50 16.70 -6.77
CA LYS A 23 1.03 15.40 -7.26
C LYS A 23 0.85 14.40 -6.12
N TYR A 24 1.77 14.40 -5.15
CA TYR A 24 1.65 13.60 -3.93
C TYR A 24 0.34 13.93 -3.20
N ASN A 25 0.08 15.22 -2.99
CA ASN A 25 -1.11 15.67 -2.29
C ASN A 25 -2.40 15.35 -3.05
N LYS A 26 -2.38 15.44 -4.37
CA LYS A 26 -3.53 15.06 -5.21
C LYS A 26 -3.84 13.58 -5.13
N VAL A 27 -2.82 12.73 -5.14
CA VAL A 27 -2.99 11.27 -5.00
C VAL A 27 -3.58 10.95 -3.64
N LEU A 28 -3.02 11.50 -2.58
CA LEU A 28 -3.54 11.30 -1.22
C LEU A 28 -4.99 11.75 -1.09
N LYS A 29 -5.32 12.92 -1.61
CA LYS A 29 -6.69 13.44 -1.60
C LYS A 29 -7.64 12.49 -2.32
N SER A 30 -7.25 12.00 -3.48
CA SER A 30 -8.07 11.07 -4.27
C SER A 30 -8.28 9.74 -3.54
N LEU A 31 -7.25 9.21 -2.91
CA LEU A 31 -7.36 8.00 -2.07
C LEU A 31 -8.28 8.22 -0.89
N LEU A 32 -8.16 9.35 -0.20
CA LEU A 32 -9.03 9.69 0.92
C LEU A 32 -10.48 9.80 0.51
N GLU A 33 -10.77 10.44 -0.61
CA GLU A 33 -12.14 10.55 -1.13
C GLU A 33 -12.73 9.17 -1.40
N GLY A 34 -11.97 8.28 -2.05
CA GLY A 34 -12.39 6.91 -2.30
C GLY A 34 -12.66 6.13 -1.02
N CYS A 35 -11.73 6.19 -0.07
CA CYS A 35 -11.86 5.50 1.21
C CYS A 35 -13.06 6.01 2.02
N ARG A 36 -13.28 7.32 2.06
CA ARG A 36 -14.44 7.90 2.75
C ARG A 36 -15.75 7.50 2.10
N SER A 37 -15.79 7.43 0.78
CA SER A 37 -16.96 6.96 0.05
C SER A 37 -17.31 5.53 0.43
N LEU A 38 -16.32 4.66 0.48
CA LEU A 38 -16.51 3.27 0.90
C LEU A 38 -16.95 3.16 2.35
N GLU A 39 -16.35 3.94 3.23
CA GLU A 39 -16.74 3.99 4.64
C GLU A 39 -18.20 4.42 4.81
N LYS A 40 -18.60 5.48 4.11
CA LYS A 40 -20.01 5.95 4.11
C LYS A 40 -20.98 4.93 3.54
N SER A 41 -20.52 4.10 2.63
CA SER A 41 -21.34 3.04 2.03
C SER A 41 -21.56 1.84 2.94
N GLY A 42 -20.98 1.86 4.14
CA GLY A 42 -21.15 0.80 5.13
C GLY A 42 -20.19 -0.38 4.98
N CYS A 43 -19.08 -0.20 4.24
CA CYS A 43 -18.09 -1.26 4.10
C CYS A 43 -17.44 -1.56 5.44
N LYS A 44 -17.11 -2.83 5.69
CA LYS A 44 -16.51 -3.30 6.95
C LYS A 44 -15.01 -3.06 6.97
N PHE A 45 -14.34 -3.14 5.84
CA PHE A 45 -12.93 -2.87 5.69
C PHE A 45 -12.62 -2.51 4.24
N ILE A 46 -11.41 -2.03 4.00
CA ILE A 46 -10.98 -1.60 2.66
C ILE A 46 -9.76 -2.42 2.24
N VAL A 47 -9.76 -2.87 0.99
CA VAL A 47 -8.62 -3.48 0.32
C VAL A 47 -8.20 -2.58 -0.83
N ILE A 48 -6.92 -2.29 -0.94
CA ILE A 48 -6.36 -1.48 -2.02
C ILE A 48 -5.38 -2.35 -2.81
N PRO A 49 -5.81 -3.02 -3.89
CA PRO A 49 -4.92 -3.90 -4.66
C PRO A 49 -3.98 -3.12 -5.59
N CYS A 50 -3.20 -2.24 -4.99
CA CYS A 50 -2.20 -1.41 -5.64
C CYS A 50 -1.05 -1.19 -4.67
N ASN A 51 0.11 -1.77 -4.96
CA ASN A 51 1.26 -1.66 -4.06
C ASN A 51 1.70 -0.22 -3.83
N THR A 52 1.82 0.56 -4.90
CA THR A 52 2.25 1.97 -4.83
C THR A 52 1.36 2.80 -3.91
N ALA A 53 0.05 2.56 -3.92
CA ALA A 53 -0.90 3.30 -3.09
C ALA A 53 -0.63 3.13 -1.59
N HIS A 54 0.02 2.05 -1.18
CA HIS A 54 0.37 1.80 0.22
C HIS A 54 1.45 2.73 0.76
N TYR A 55 2.07 3.53 -0.11
CA TYR A 55 2.94 4.62 0.33
C TYR A 55 2.19 5.59 1.26
N TRP A 56 0.89 5.77 1.04
CA TRP A 56 0.03 6.65 1.83
C TRP A 56 -0.77 5.92 2.91
N TYR A 57 -0.44 4.66 3.18
CA TYR A 57 -1.20 3.84 4.12
C TYR A 57 -1.37 4.50 5.50
N GLU A 58 -0.29 5.02 6.08
CA GLU A 58 -0.35 5.64 7.40
C GLU A 58 -1.22 6.92 7.39
N ASP A 59 -1.14 7.70 6.33
CA ASP A 59 -1.98 8.90 6.18
C ASP A 59 -3.45 8.52 6.09
N LEU A 60 -3.79 7.48 5.35
CA LEU A 60 -5.16 6.99 5.20
C LEU A 60 -5.69 6.43 6.52
N LYS A 61 -4.88 5.60 7.17
CA LYS A 61 -5.24 4.96 8.44
C LYS A 61 -5.62 5.98 9.52
N LYS A 62 -4.95 7.11 9.57
CA LYS A 62 -5.23 8.17 10.55
C LYS A 62 -6.60 8.80 10.36
N LYS A 63 -7.14 8.80 9.15
CA LYS A 63 -8.36 9.55 8.79
C LYS A 63 -9.57 8.67 8.52
N ILE A 64 -9.39 7.37 8.41
CA ILE A 64 -10.45 6.42 8.10
C ILE A 64 -10.69 5.55 9.33
N ARG A 65 -11.96 5.38 9.70
CA ARG A 65 -12.34 4.64 10.91
C ARG A 65 -12.37 3.14 10.74
N ILE A 66 -12.73 2.67 9.53
CA ILE A 66 -12.75 1.23 9.27
C ILE A 66 -11.34 0.74 8.91
N PRO A 67 -11.05 -0.56 9.14
CA PRO A 67 -9.72 -1.09 8.84
C PRO A 67 -9.37 -1.00 7.35
N ILE A 68 -8.13 -0.68 7.06
CA ILE A 68 -7.55 -0.76 5.72
C ILE A 68 -6.50 -1.87 5.76
N ILE A 69 -6.65 -2.88 4.92
CA ILE A 69 -5.68 -3.97 4.86
C ILE A 69 -4.36 -3.45 4.31
N ASN A 70 -3.28 -3.65 5.06
CA ASN A 70 -1.94 -3.29 4.59
C ASN A 70 -1.37 -4.46 3.79
N MET A 71 -1.56 -4.44 2.48
CA MET A 71 -1.17 -5.55 1.61
C MET A 71 0.32 -5.90 1.69
N PRO A 72 1.27 -4.95 1.59
CA PRO A 72 2.68 -5.28 1.73
C PRO A 72 3.03 -5.91 3.08
N LYS A 73 2.44 -5.41 4.16
CA LYS A 73 2.67 -5.97 5.50
C LYS A 73 2.12 -7.39 5.63
N GLU A 74 0.96 -7.66 5.05
CA GLU A 74 0.39 -9.00 5.05
C GLU A 74 1.28 -9.99 4.28
N VAL A 75 1.85 -9.56 3.16
CA VAL A 75 2.82 -10.37 2.40
C VAL A 75 4.04 -10.67 3.27
N PHE A 76 4.57 -9.67 3.96
CA PHE A 76 5.71 -9.84 4.87
C PHE A 76 5.39 -10.84 6.00
N LEU A 77 4.26 -10.69 6.66
CA LEU A 77 3.84 -11.57 7.75
C LEU A 77 3.66 -13.01 7.27
N HIS A 78 3.09 -13.18 6.08
CA HIS A 78 2.96 -14.50 5.47
C HIS A 78 4.33 -15.12 5.17
N THR A 79 5.25 -14.34 4.64
CA THR A 79 6.62 -14.78 4.36
C THR A 79 7.31 -15.26 5.64
N LYS A 80 7.15 -14.53 6.74
CA LYS A 80 7.74 -14.89 8.03
C LYS A 80 7.24 -16.24 8.58
N LYS A 81 6.02 -16.63 8.23
CA LYS A 81 5.47 -17.93 8.66
C LYS A 81 6.10 -19.10 7.93
N ILE A 82 6.59 -18.86 6.72
CA ILE A 82 7.00 -19.95 5.80
C ILE A 82 8.52 -20.04 5.65
N TYR A 83 9.21 -18.91 5.61
CA TYR A 83 10.63 -18.86 5.25
C TYR A 83 11.51 -18.39 6.41
N LYS A 84 12.68 -19.02 6.52
CA LYS A 84 13.67 -18.71 7.54
C LYS A 84 14.25 -17.31 7.33
N LYS A 85 14.66 -16.68 8.44
CA LYS A 85 15.44 -15.46 8.43
C LYS A 85 16.67 -15.60 7.50
N ASN A 86 17.02 -14.54 6.81
CA ASN A 86 18.11 -14.46 5.84
C ASN A 86 17.87 -15.17 4.51
N SER A 87 16.67 -15.72 4.28
CA SER A 87 16.32 -16.25 2.98
C SER A 87 16.34 -15.14 1.92
N LYS A 88 16.66 -15.50 0.69
CA LYS A 88 16.59 -14.58 -0.45
C LYS A 88 15.17 -14.56 -0.99
N ILE A 89 14.59 -13.37 -1.06
CA ILE A 89 13.23 -13.16 -1.55
C ILE A 89 13.29 -12.30 -2.80
N GLY A 90 12.72 -12.77 -3.90
CA GLY A 90 12.64 -12.00 -5.13
C GLY A 90 11.46 -11.04 -5.12
N LEU A 91 11.67 -9.81 -5.54
CA LEU A 91 10.63 -8.81 -5.70
C LEU A 91 10.53 -8.38 -7.15
N LEU A 92 9.37 -8.62 -7.75
CA LEU A 92 8.99 -8.06 -9.05
C LEU A 92 7.97 -6.95 -8.79
N ALA A 93 8.31 -5.73 -9.14
CA ALA A 93 7.45 -4.59 -8.87
C ALA A 93 7.63 -3.53 -9.93
N THR A 94 6.63 -2.65 -10.04
CA THR A 94 6.75 -1.47 -10.88
C THR A 94 7.80 -0.52 -10.31
N GLU A 95 8.33 0.33 -11.18
CA GLU A 95 9.28 1.36 -10.77
C GLU A 95 8.71 2.26 -9.67
N GLY A 96 7.41 2.59 -9.76
CA GLY A 96 6.72 3.37 -8.75
C GLY A 96 6.77 2.71 -7.37
N THR A 97 6.48 1.42 -7.29
CA THR A 97 6.55 0.67 -6.03
C THR A 97 7.97 0.64 -5.48
N LEU A 98 8.97 0.40 -6.34
CA LEU A 98 10.38 0.38 -5.92
C LEU A 98 10.83 1.74 -5.36
N LYS A 99 10.37 2.83 -5.94
CA LYS A 99 10.69 4.18 -5.45
C LYS A 99 10.14 4.43 -4.04
N THR A 100 9.04 3.79 -3.66
CA THR A 100 8.46 3.92 -2.31
C THR A 100 9.30 3.24 -1.23
N LYS A 101 10.07 2.25 -1.61
CA LYS A 101 10.85 1.40 -0.70
C LYS A 101 10.00 0.68 0.37
N ILE A 102 8.72 0.49 0.10
CA ILE A 102 7.79 -0.17 1.02
C ILE A 102 8.27 -1.58 1.38
N TYR A 103 8.58 -2.38 0.37
CA TYR A 103 9.00 -3.76 0.59
C TYR A 103 10.39 -3.84 1.21
N GLU A 104 11.32 -3.01 0.78
CA GLU A 104 12.67 -2.96 1.34
C GLU A 104 12.64 -2.64 2.84
N LYS A 105 11.83 -1.68 3.25
CA LYS A 105 11.70 -1.30 4.66
C LYS A 105 11.12 -2.43 5.52
N LEU A 106 10.18 -3.19 4.97
CA LEU A 106 9.58 -4.32 5.68
C LEU A 106 10.53 -5.50 5.80
N PHE A 107 11.24 -5.83 4.72
CA PHE A 107 11.98 -7.09 4.60
C PHE A 107 13.43 -7.03 5.06
N LYS A 108 14.07 -5.86 5.02
CA LYS A 108 15.53 -5.71 5.17
C LYS A 108 16.13 -6.30 6.46
N LYS A 109 15.38 -6.33 7.55
CA LYS A 109 15.90 -6.86 8.83
C LYS A 109 15.90 -8.39 8.89
N ASN A 110 15.06 -9.03 8.11
CA ASN A 110 14.83 -10.46 8.18
C ASN A 110 15.28 -11.21 6.93
N TYR A 111 15.34 -10.54 5.79
CA TYR A 111 15.53 -11.18 4.50
C TYR A 111 16.47 -10.39 3.60
N THR A 112 17.06 -11.07 2.62
CA THR A 112 17.76 -10.44 1.51
C THR A 112 16.77 -10.29 0.35
N LEU A 113 16.42 -9.06 0.03
CA LEU A 113 15.46 -8.77 -1.04
C LEU A 113 16.22 -8.56 -2.35
N ILE A 114 15.87 -9.35 -3.37
CA ILE A 114 16.47 -9.27 -4.69
C ILE A 114 15.48 -8.62 -5.65
N THR A 115 15.89 -7.55 -6.29
CA THR A 115 15.11 -6.87 -7.34
C THR A 115 15.87 -6.91 -8.66
N LEU A 116 15.15 -6.87 -9.77
CA LEU A 116 15.76 -6.81 -11.10
C LEU A 116 15.68 -5.39 -11.68
#